data_c7acb0fc58a66e7e5cc7e04889b76f06
#
_entry.id   c7acb0fc58a66e7e5cc7e04889b76f06
#
_cell.length_a   1.000
_cell.length_b   1.000
_cell.length_c   1.000
_cell.angle_alpha   90.00
_cell.angle_beta   90.00
_cell.angle_gamma   90.00
#
_symmetry.space_group_name_H-M   'P 1'
#
loop_
_entity.id
_entity.type
_entity.pdbx_description
1 polymer ?
#
loop_
_entity_poly.entity_id
_entity_poly.type
_entity_poly.pdbx_seq_one_letter_code
_entity_poly.pdbx_strand_id
1 'polypeptide(L)'
;MIVLHQSTERLSWDDYYTSIAYVVSSRSSCIRRQVGALIVMENRIISTGYNGTPFGVPNCNEGGCPRCNSEVASLAGYDWCLCVHAEQNAIALAARQGTSTNGAELYATHRPCFGCLKEIIQAGIRRVTYAEAMLYDAELEAIYQQLVSDAGIELRAYPRRIEITRIGE
;
A
#
# COMPACT_ATOMS: atom_id res chain seq x y z
N MET A 1 -15.12 2.14 12.35
CA MET A 1 -14.98 3.57 12.05
C MET A 1 -14.04 4.17 13.08
N ILE A 2 -12.87 4.67 12.67
CA ILE A 2 -12.02 5.46 13.57
C ILE A 2 -12.42 6.91 13.37
N VAL A 3 -13.08 7.46 14.34
CA VAL A 3 -13.34 8.89 14.45
C VAL A 3 -12.32 9.42 15.45
N LEU A 4 -11.46 10.33 15.00
CA LEU A 4 -10.50 10.97 15.90
C LEU A 4 -11.26 11.95 16.81
N HIS A 5 -11.82 11.43 17.90
CA HIS A 5 -12.32 12.25 18.99
C HIS A 5 -11.20 12.51 20.00
N GLN A 6 -11.35 13.56 20.79
CA GLN A 6 -10.52 13.78 21.98
C GLN A 6 -10.81 12.65 22.98
N SER A 7 -10.12 11.54 22.82
CA SER A 7 -10.09 10.44 23.78
C SER A 7 -8.82 10.56 24.62
N THR A 8 -8.91 10.23 25.88
CA THR A 8 -7.72 10.07 26.74
C THR A 8 -6.93 8.81 26.42
N GLU A 9 -7.52 7.89 25.64
CA GLU A 9 -6.85 6.66 25.20
C GLU A 9 -6.03 6.91 23.92
N ARG A 10 -4.79 6.44 23.95
CA ARG A 10 -3.94 6.43 22.77
C ARG A 10 -4.43 5.42 21.75
N LEU A 11 -4.38 5.77 20.47
CA LEU A 11 -4.53 4.79 19.39
C LEU A 11 -3.47 3.68 19.54
N SER A 12 -3.85 2.45 19.22
CA SER A 12 -2.85 1.39 19.01
C SER A 12 -1.92 1.77 17.85
N TRP A 13 -0.73 1.20 17.80
CA TRP A 13 0.19 1.42 16.68
C TRP A 13 -0.43 1.00 15.34
N ASP A 14 -1.17 -0.09 15.31
CA ASP A 14 -1.87 -0.53 14.11
C ASP A 14 -2.95 0.46 13.67
N ASP A 15 -3.76 0.97 14.60
CA ASP A 15 -4.78 1.99 14.29
C ASP A 15 -4.11 3.27 13.76
N TYR A 16 -3.03 3.70 14.38
CA TYR A 16 -2.28 4.90 14.01
C TYR A 16 -1.69 4.77 12.61
N TYR A 17 -0.91 3.72 12.34
CA TYR A 17 -0.25 3.57 11.04
C TYR A 17 -1.24 3.26 9.92
N THR A 18 -2.26 2.44 10.18
CA THR A 18 -3.28 2.17 9.16
C THR A 18 -4.06 3.44 8.80
N SER A 19 -4.39 4.29 9.79
CA SER A 19 -5.03 5.59 9.53
C SER A 19 -4.14 6.49 8.67
N ILE A 20 -2.85 6.56 8.96
CA ILE A 20 -1.89 7.33 8.15
C ILE A 20 -1.80 6.77 6.72
N ALA A 21 -1.81 5.43 6.53
CA ALA A 21 -1.82 4.83 5.20
C ALA A 21 -3.02 5.30 4.37
N TYR A 22 -4.20 5.44 4.97
CA TYR A 22 -5.37 6.01 4.31
C TYR A 22 -5.20 7.50 4.01
N VAL A 23 -4.62 8.28 4.91
CA VAL A 23 -4.28 9.69 4.62
C VAL A 23 -3.31 9.78 3.45
N VAL A 24 -2.27 8.94 3.44
CA VAL A 24 -1.30 8.87 2.34
C VAL A 24 -1.99 8.51 1.03
N SER A 25 -2.93 7.56 1.03
CA SER A 25 -3.67 7.17 -0.18
C SER A 25 -4.44 8.32 -0.82
N SER A 26 -4.86 9.32 -0.05
CA SER A 26 -5.59 10.49 -0.57
C SER A 26 -4.74 11.37 -1.50
N ARG A 27 -3.43 11.18 -1.55
CA ARG A 27 -2.51 11.82 -2.50
C ARG A 27 -2.41 11.09 -3.83
N SER A 28 -2.97 9.88 -3.96
CA SER A 28 -2.96 9.14 -5.20
C SER A 28 -3.69 9.88 -6.32
N SER A 29 -3.08 9.95 -7.48
CA SER A 29 -3.69 10.46 -8.71
C SER A 29 -4.40 9.37 -9.52
N CYS A 30 -4.34 8.10 -9.09
CA CYS A 30 -4.95 7.00 -9.82
C CYS A 30 -6.48 7.08 -9.78
N ILE A 31 -7.11 7.11 -10.96
CA ILE A 31 -8.57 7.20 -11.11
C ILE A 31 -9.30 5.87 -10.88
N ARG A 32 -8.57 4.76 -10.77
CA ARG A 32 -9.15 3.43 -10.57
C ARG A 32 -9.22 3.03 -9.09
N ARG A 33 -8.13 3.24 -8.37
CA ARG A 33 -8.01 2.87 -6.94
C ARG A 33 -6.94 3.73 -6.28
N GLN A 34 -7.25 4.28 -5.13
CA GLN A 34 -6.29 5.03 -4.33
C GLN A 34 -5.71 4.11 -3.25
N VAL A 35 -4.43 3.87 -3.32
CA VAL A 35 -3.69 3.01 -2.39
C VAL A 35 -2.60 3.83 -1.71
N GLY A 36 -2.43 3.61 -0.41
CA GLY A 36 -1.36 4.20 0.39
C GLY A 36 -0.60 3.11 1.14
N ALA A 37 0.69 3.32 1.29
CA ALA A 37 1.57 2.47 2.08
C ALA A 37 2.57 3.31 2.86
N LEU A 38 3.03 2.79 3.99
CA LEU A 38 4.14 3.34 4.75
C LEU A 38 5.03 2.23 5.29
N ILE A 39 6.30 2.54 5.44
CA ILE A 39 7.31 1.65 6.03
C ILE A 39 7.67 2.21 7.39
N VAL A 40 7.62 1.34 8.39
CA VAL A 40 7.85 1.68 9.80
C VAL A 40 9.02 0.87 10.32
N MET A 41 9.93 1.51 11.02
CA MET A 41 11.02 0.88 11.75
C MET A 41 11.12 1.49 13.15
N GLU A 42 11.21 0.66 14.19
CA GLU A 42 11.32 1.10 15.57
C GLU A 42 10.27 2.16 15.97
N ASN A 43 9.01 1.92 15.57
CA ASN A 43 7.88 2.84 15.76
C ASN A 43 8.09 4.22 15.10
N ARG A 44 8.89 4.32 14.04
CA ARG A 44 9.07 5.53 13.23
C ARG A 44 8.71 5.26 11.80
N ILE A 45 7.94 6.14 11.19
CA ILE A 45 7.69 6.11 9.75
C ILE A 45 8.98 6.56 9.07
N ILE A 46 9.58 5.65 8.28
CA ILE A 46 10.81 5.93 7.53
C ILE A 46 10.56 6.21 6.07
N SER A 47 9.40 5.80 5.54
CA SER A 47 9.00 6.08 4.17
C SER A 47 7.49 5.99 4.00
N THR A 48 6.95 6.68 3.00
CA THR A 48 5.56 6.60 2.58
C THR A 48 5.47 6.46 1.07
N GLY A 49 4.39 5.86 0.58
CA GLY A 49 4.12 5.76 -0.86
C GLY A 49 2.62 5.75 -1.13
N TYR A 50 2.24 6.33 -2.26
CA TYR A 50 0.90 6.21 -2.83
C TYR A 50 1.02 5.85 -4.30
N ASN A 51 0.01 5.23 -4.86
CA ASN A 51 0.07 4.81 -6.25
C ASN A 51 -0.19 5.98 -7.22
N GLY A 52 0.53 5.97 -8.33
CA GLY A 52 0.44 7.01 -9.36
C GLY A 52 1.46 6.79 -10.46
N THR A 53 1.39 7.58 -11.51
CA THR A 53 2.37 7.56 -12.61
C THR A 53 3.78 7.90 -12.11
N PRO A 54 4.83 7.41 -12.77
CA PRO A 54 6.21 7.71 -12.41
C PRO A 54 6.52 9.21 -12.45
N PHE A 55 7.56 9.61 -11.75
CA PHE A 55 8.05 10.98 -11.76
C PHE A 55 8.36 11.46 -13.19
N GLY A 56 7.87 12.65 -13.54
CA GLY A 56 8.03 13.23 -14.87
C GLY A 56 6.98 12.81 -15.90
N VAL A 57 6.09 11.88 -15.56
CA VAL A 57 4.94 11.49 -16.39
C VAL A 57 3.70 12.25 -15.92
N PRO A 58 2.80 12.72 -16.82
CA PRO A 58 1.54 13.34 -16.41
C PRO A 58 0.77 12.46 -15.43
N ASN A 59 0.05 13.06 -14.50
CA ASN A 59 -0.72 12.31 -13.50
C ASN A 59 -1.78 11.40 -14.14
N CYS A 60 -2.13 10.33 -13.46
CA CYS A 60 -3.12 9.37 -13.95
C CYS A 60 -4.48 10.02 -14.24
N ASN A 61 -4.93 10.94 -13.38
CA ASN A 61 -6.15 11.74 -13.56
C ASN A 61 -6.04 12.82 -14.65
N GLU A 62 -4.85 13.05 -15.18
CA GLU A 62 -4.56 13.94 -16.31
C GLU A 62 -4.33 13.16 -17.62
N GLY A 63 -4.70 11.88 -17.63
CA GLY A 63 -4.53 10.98 -18.78
C GLY A 63 -3.19 10.26 -18.86
N GLY A 64 -2.28 10.45 -17.89
CA GLY A 64 -0.92 9.91 -17.91
C GLY A 64 -0.80 8.39 -17.86
N CYS A 65 -1.86 7.66 -17.51
CA CYS A 65 -1.87 6.20 -17.56
C CYS A 65 -2.92 5.69 -18.55
N PRO A 66 -2.53 5.21 -19.75
CA PRO A 66 -3.48 4.71 -20.76
C PRO A 66 -4.38 3.60 -20.23
N ARG A 67 -3.82 2.65 -19.47
CA ARG A 67 -4.59 1.55 -18.87
C ARG A 67 -5.70 2.05 -17.94
N CYS A 68 -5.40 3.01 -17.07
CA CYS A 68 -6.40 3.54 -16.14
C CYS A 68 -7.49 4.34 -16.85
N ASN A 69 -7.16 4.97 -17.97
CA ASN A 69 -8.06 5.77 -18.80
C ASN A 69 -8.77 4.96 -19.89
N SER A 70 -8.59 3.63 -19.94
CA SER A 70 -9.30 2.74 -20.85
C SER A 70 -10.48 2.04 -20.17
N GLU A 71 -11.27 1.30 -20.95
CA GLU A 71 -12.39 0.48 -20.45
C GLU A 71 -11.97 -0.93 -20.03
N VAL A 72 -10.65 -1.22 -19.96
CA VAL A 72 -10.17 -2.54 -19.57
C VAL A 72 -10.68 -2.93 -18.18
N ALA A 73 -11.08 -4.19 -18.02
CA ALA A 73 -11.63 -4.69 -16.78
C ALA A 73 -10.66 -4.51 -15.59
N SER A 74 -11.22 -4.42 -14.39
CA SER A 74 -10.43 -4.46 -13.16
C SER A 74 -9.63 -5.77 -13.12
N LEU A 75 -8.41 -5.70 -12.63
CA LEU A 75 -7.45 -6.82 -12.56
C LEU A 75 -6.86 -7.29 -13.91
N ALA A 76 -7.18 -6.63 -15.02
CA ALA A 76 -6.58 -6.90 -16.33
C ALA A 76 -5.67 -5.76 -16.80
N GLY A 77 -4.75 -6.07 -17.74
CA GLY A 77 -3.89 -5.08 -18.41
C GLY A 77 -2.84 -4.43 -17.51
N TYR A 78 -2.40 -5.11 -16.47
CA TYR A 78 -1.34 -4.58 -15.59
C TYR A 78 0.01 -4.43 -16.29
N ASP A 79 0.26 -5.20 -17.36
CA ASP A 79 1.51 -5.21 -18.13
C ASP A 79 1.82 -3.81 -18.75
N TRP A 80 0.78 -3.02 -19.04
CA TRP A 80 0.90 -1.68 -19.61
C TRP A 80 0.34 -0.58 -18.70
N CYS A 81 0.11 -0.90 -17.42
CA CYS A 81 -0.24 0.09 -16.41
C CYS A 81 1.00 0.89 -16.02
N LEU A 82 0.96 2.20 -16.23
CA LEU A 82 2.08 3.07 -15.88
C LEU A 82 2.10 3.46 -14.39
N CYS A 83 1.02 3.21 -13.64
CA CYS A 83 0.99 3.54 -12.22
C CYS A 83 1.91 2.59 -11.42
N VAL A 84 2.89 3.18 -10.78
CA VAL A 84 3.71 2.52 -9.75
C VAL A 84 2.84 2.29 -8.52
N HIS A 85 2.92 1.14 -7.89
CA HIS A 85 2.12 0.83 -6.71
C HIS A 85 2.63 1.57 -5.46
N ALA A 86 1.77 1.72 -4.47
CA ALA A 86 2.09 2.45 -3.24
C ALA A 86 3.28 1.85 -2.49
N GLU A 87 3.31 0.52 -2.41
CA GLU A 87 4.38 -0.24 -1.76
C GLU A 87 5.72 -0.05 -2.48
N GLN A 88 5.70 -0.11 -3.81
CA GLN A 88 6.88 0.13 -4.65
C GLN A 88 7.41 1.55 -4.46
N ASN A 89 6.52 2.55 -4.45
CA ASN A 89 6.89 3.94 -4.20
C ASN A 89 7.48 4.13 -2.80
N ALA A 90 6.94 3.48 -1.77
CA ALA A 90 7.50 3.54 -0.43
C ALA A 90 8.91 2.95 -0.36
N ILE A 91 9.14 1.79 -1.00
CA ILE A 91 10.48 1.16 -1.08
C ILE A 91 11.44 2.03 -1.89
N ALA A 92 11.02 2.53 -3.05
CA ALA A 92 11.85 3.39 -3.89
C ALA A 92 12.23 4.71 -3.20
N LEU A 93 11.31 5.30 -2.42
CA LEU A 93 11.60 6.52 -1.64
C LEU A 93 12.62 6.23 -0.54
N ALA A 94 12.47 5.13 0.22
CA ALA A 94 13.45 4.73 1.23
C ALA A 94 14.84 4.54 0.59
N ALA A 95 14.91 3.85 -0.56
CA ALA A 95 16.15 3.65 -1.29
C ALA A 95 16.80 4.98 -1.74
N ARG A 96 16.02 5.92 -2.27
CA ARG A 96 16.51 7.26 -2.67
C ARG A 96 17.06 8.05 -1.50
N GLN A 97 16.52 7.85 -0.30
CA GLN A 97 16.97 8.51 0.93
C GLN A 97 18.14 7.77 1.63
N GLY A 98 18.57 6.63 1.09
CA GLY A 98 19.59 5.80 1.72
C GLY A 98 19.14 5.16 3.03
N THR A 99 17.83 5.01 3.24
CA THR A 99 17.27 4.46 4.47
C THR A 99 17.04 2.95 4.30
N SER A 100 17.60 2.16 5.19
CA SER A 100 17.41 0.70 5.20
C SER A 100 15.98 0.33 5.57
N THR A 101 15.43 -0.63 4.84
CA THR A 101 14.11 -1.24 5.12
C THR A 101 14.22 -2.63 5.73
N ASN A 102 15.47 -3.11 5.95
CA ASN A 102 15.70 -4.45 6.48
C ASN A 102 15.18 -4.59 7.92
N GLY A 103 14.26 -5.53 8.13
CA GLY A 103 13.60 -5.75 9.42
C GLY A 103 12.39 -4.84 9.68
N ALA A 104 12.06 -3.93 8.75
CA ALA A 104 10.94 -3.01 8.88
C ALA A 104 9.57 -3.71 8.77
N GLU A 105 8.53 -2.95 9.10
CA GLU A 105 7.12 -3.30 8.91
C GLU A 105 6.51 -2.39 7.82
N LEU A 106 5.60 -2.95 7.01
CA LEU A 106 4.85 -2.19 6.02
C LEU A 106 3.37 -2.18 6.40
N TYR A 107 2.76 -1.01 6.39
CA TYR A 107 1.31 -0.82 6.52
C TYR A 107 0.76 -0.34 5.18
N ALA A 108 -0.27 -1.00 4.67
CA ALA A 108 -0.91 -0.65 3.41
C ALA A 108 -2.44 -0.63 3.53
N THR A 109 -3.09 0.22 2.74
CA THR A 109 -4.55 0.22 2.68
C THR A 109 -5.11 -1.04 2.04
N HIS A 110 -4.34 -1.70 1.16
CA HIS A 110 -4.72 -2.92 0.45
C HIS A 110 -3.66 -4.00 0.58
N ARG A 111 -4.09 -5.26 0.49
CA ARG A 111 -3.17 -6.39 0.44
C ARG A 111 -2.23 -6.25 -0.77
N PRO A 112 -0.91 -6.37 -0.58
CA PRO A 112 0.05 -6.29 -1.69
C PRO A 112 -0.25 -7.32 -2.78
N CYS A 113 -0.09 -6.93 -4.03
CA CYS A 113 -0.13 -7.88 -5.14
C CYS A 113 1.14 -8.73 -5.20
N PHE A 114 1.18 -9.76 -6.06
CA PHE A 114 2.37 -10.61 -6.22
C PHE A 114 3.66 -9.82 -6.49
N GLY A 115 3.58 -8.80 -7.37
CA GLY A 115 4.73 -7.96 -7.68
C GLY A 115 5.25 -7.25 -6.44
N CYS A 116 4.35 -6.54 -5.74
CA CYS A 116 4.70 -5.82 -4.51
C CYS A 116 5.19 -6.76 -3.41
N LEU A 117 4.56 -7.94 -3.23
CA LEU A 117 5.00 -8.90 -2.22
C LEU A 117 6.46 -9.35 -2.45
N LYS A 118 6.83 -9.65 -3.70
CA LYS A 118 8.21 -10.03 -4.05
C LYS A 118 9.22 -8.91 -3.71
N GLU A 119 8.86 -7.67 -4.02
CA GLU A 119 9.71 -6.51 -3.72
C GLU A 119 9.82 -6.26 -2.21
N ILE A 120 8.71 -6.38 -1.47
CA ILE A 120 8.66 -6.28 -0.01
C ILE A 120 9.59 -7.31 0.63
N ILE A 121 9.53 -8.56 0.19
CA ILE A 121 10.40 -9.64 0.66
C ILE A 121 11.87 -9.29 0.36
N GLN A 122 12.16 -8.88 -0.88
CA GLN A 122 13.51 -8.55 -1.33
C GLN A 122 14.09 -7.32 -0.63
N ALA A 123 13.23 -6.38 -0.23
CA ALA A 123 13.60 -5.22 0.59
C ALA A 123 13.86 -5.55 2.08
N GLY A 124 13.71 -6.81 2.48
CA GLY A 124 13.94 -7.26 3.85
C GLY A 124 12.86 -6.89 4.86
N ILE A 125 11.71 -6.44 4.39
CA ILE A 125 10.55 -6.14 5.24
C ILE A 125 10.00 -7.45 5.82
N ARG A 126 9.72 -7.50 7.13
CA ARG A 126 9.36 -8.73 7.85
C ARG A 126 7.89 -8.88 8.15
N ARG A 127 7.16 -7.78 8.23
CA ARG A 127 5.73 -7.78 8.52
C ARG A 127 5.00 -6.86 7.55
N VAL A 128 3.82 -7.30 7.11
CA VAL A 128 2.88 -6.49 6.35
C VAL A 128 1.53 -6.50 7.03
N THR A 129 1.01 -5.33 7.35
CA THR A 129 -0.37 -5.15 7.81
C THR A 129 -1.16 -4.42 6.72
N TYR A 130 -2.30 -4.99 6.31
CA TYR A 130 -3.15 -4.40 5.27
C TYR A 130 -4.61 -4.32 5.72
N ALA A 131 -5.34 -3.30 5.27
CA ALA A 131 -6.72 -3.09 5.67
C ALA A 131 -7.74 -3.80 4.77
N GLU A 132 -7.57 -3.75 3.45
CA GLU A 132 -8.52 -4.31 2.50
C GLU A 132 -7.93 -5.55 1.82
N ALA A 133 -8.64 -6.66 1.92
CA ALA A 133 -8.24 -7.91 1.28
C ALA A 133 -8.52 -7.85 -0.23
N MET A 134 -7.57 -8.34 -1.00
CA MET A 134 -7.75 -8.71 -2.40
C MET A 134 -7.32 -10.17 -2.52
N LEU A 135 -8.24 -11.02 -2.88
CA LEU A 135 -7.97 -12.44 -3.03
C LEU A 135 -7.86 -12.79 -4.52
N TYR A 136 -6.97 -13.70 -4.81
CA TYR A 136 -6.85 -14.35 -6.11
C TYR A 136 -7.81 -15.53 -6.21
N ASP A 137 -7.89 -16.17 -7.37
CA ASP A 137 -8.50 -17.49 -7.47
C ASP A 137 -7.74 -18.52 -6.60
N ALA A 138 -8.32 -19.68 -6.38
CA ALA A 138 -7.79 -20.65 -5.42
C ALA A 138 -6.36 -21.13 -5.76
N GLU A 139 -6.02 -21.26 -7.04
CA GLU A 139 -4.71 -21.70 -7.49
C GLU A 139 -3.65 -20.64 -7.23
N LEU A 140 -3.90 -19.41 -7.66
CA LEU A 140 -2.98 -18.29 -7.44
C LEU A 140 -2.88 -17.93 -5.95
N GLU A 141 -3.98 -18.06 -5.20
CA GLU A 141 -3.96 -17.83 -3.75
C GLU A 141 -3.06 -18.83 -3.04
N ALA A 142 -3.09 -20.11 -3.44
CA ALA A 142 -2.21 -21.13 -2.88
C ALA A 142 -0.73 -20.80 -3.14
N ILE A 143 -0.39 -20.35 -4.35
CA ILE A 143 0.98 -19.93 -4.70
C ILE A 143 1.39 -18.68 -3.89
N TYR A 144 0.47 -17.74 -3.71
CA TYR A 144 0.73 -16.53 -2.92
C TYR A 144 1.03 -16.88 -1.45
N GLN A 145 0.23 -17.76 -0.85
CA GLN A 145 0.43 -18.21 0.53
C GLN A 145 1.72 -19.04 0.68
N GLN A 146 2.06 -19.85 -0.31
CA GLN A 146 3.34 -20.56 -0.33
C GLN A 146 4.52 -19.57 -0.32
N LEU A 147 4.48 -18.52 -1.15
CA LEU A 147 5.51 -17.48 -1.16
C LEU A 147 5.64 -16.77 0.20
N VAL A 148 4.50 -16.45 0.85
CA VAL A 148 4.49 -15.85 2.19
C VAL A 148 5.16 -16.77 3.21
N SER A 149 4.82 -18.06 3.17
CA SER A 149 5.37 -19.08 4.07
C SER A 149 6.87 -19.28 3.87
N ASP A 150 7.31 -19.47 2.62
CA ASP A 150 8.71 -19.75 2.31
C ASP A 150 9.61 -18.56 2.64
N ALA A 151 9.12 -17.33 2.46
CA ALA A 151 9.84 -16.11 2.82
C ALA A 151 9.83 -15.81 4.33
N GLY A 152 8.98 -16.48 5.10
CA GLY A 152 8.82 -16.23 6.52
C GLY A 152 8.32 -14.82 6.85
N ILE A 153 7.54 -14.20 5.94
CA ILE A 153 6.97 -12.88 6.14
C ILE A 153 5.65 -12.98 6.90
N GLU A 154 5.46 -12.13 7.89
CA GLU A 154 4.18 -12.03 8.60
C GLU A 154 3.21 -11.17 7.79
N LEU A 155 2.19 -11.77 7.20
CA LEU A 155 1.14 -11.08 6.45
C LEU A 155 -0.14 -11.06 7.26
N ARG A 156 -0.61 -9.87 7.67
CA ARG A 156 -1.70 -9.71 8.62
C ARG A 156 -2.78 -8.76 8.10
N ALA A 157 -4.03 -9.22 8.11
CA ALA A 157 -5.18 -8.37 7.86
C ALA A 157 -5.46 -7.48 9.09
N TYR A 158 -5.65 -6.18 8.87
CA TYR A 158 -6.08 -5.26 9.90
C TYR A 158 -7.58 -5.46 10.18
N PRO A 159 -7.98 -5.67 11.45
CA PRO A 159 -9.33 -6.18 11.76
C PRO A 159 -10.43 -5.10 11.76
N ARG A 160 -10.09 -3.82 11.61
CA ARG A 160 -11.04 -2.71 11.73
C ARG A 160 -11.22 -1.98 10.41
N ARG A 161 -12.40 -1.41 10.20
CA ARG A 161 -12.64 -0.51 9.07
C ARG A 161 -12.25 0.92 9.46
N ILE A 162 -11.47 1.56 8.59
CA ILE A 162 -11.10 2.98 8.70
C ILE A 162 -11.86 3.73 7.61
N GLU A 163 -12.56 4.77 8.01
CA GLU A 163 -13.20 5.72 7.09
C GLU A 163 -12.60 7.10 7.33
N ILE A 164 -12.08 7.71 6.27
CA ILE A 164 -11.62 9.10 6.29
C ILE A 164 -12.71 9.93 5.61
N THR A 165 -13.43 10.70 6.41
CA THR A 165 -14.41 11.65 5.90
C THR A 165 -13.73 12.99 5.71
N ARG A 166 -13.73 13.52 4.49
CA ARG A 166 -13.49 14.95 4.29
C ARG A 166 -14.72 15.69 4.79
N ILE A 167 -14.59 16.44 5.86
CA ILE A 167 -15.59 17.42 6.24
C ILE A 167 -15.41 18.55 5.22
N GLY A 168 -16.25 18.51 4.18
CA GLY A 168 -16.24 19.50 3.11
C GLY A 168 -16.80 20.83 3.57
N GLU A 169 -16.47 21.86 2.82
CA GLU A 169 -17.06 23.18 2.84
C GLU A 169 -18.58 23.13 2.63
#